data_cbf9b4d767c8322d48a4482e5970a22c
#
_entry.id   cbf9b4d767c8322d48a4482e5970a22c
#
_cell.length_a   1.000
_cell.length_b   1.000
_cell.length_c   1.000
_cell.angle_alpha   90.00
_cell.angle_beta   90.00
_cell.angle_gamma   90.00
#
_symmetry.space_group_name_H-M   'P 1'
#
loop_
_entity.id
_entity.type
_entity.pdbx_description
1 polymer ?
#
loop_
_entity_poly.entity_id
_entity_poly.type
_entity_poly.pdbx_seq_one_letter_code
_entity_poly.pdbx_strand_id
1 'polypeptide(L)'
;MSDSKIGWAKALRELVSLLFQGMIPQVDYSRIRPAGARLKTFGGRASGPDPLERLFGHYIRTFQNAKGRRLNSLECHDLMCWNGESVVVGGVRRAAEISLSNLTDERMRHAKTGQWWIENQQRALSNNSVCY
;
A
#
# COMPACT_ATOMS: atom_id res chain seq x y z
N MET A 1 -4.02 -1.48 17.37
CA MET A 1 -4.99 -0.91 16.40
C MET A 1 -6.29 -1.69 16.43
N SER A 2 -7.42 -1.08 16.07
CA SER A 2 -8.71 -1.77 16.09
C SER A 2 -8.98 -2.48 14.75
N ASP A 3 -9.65 -3.64 14.81
CA ASP A 3 -10.03 -4.42 13.62
C ASP A 3 -11.32 -3.89 13.00
N SER A 4 -11.19 -2.75 12.34
CA SER A 4 -12.28 -2.10 11.62
C SER A 4 -11.70 -1.28 10.46
N LYS A 5 -12.52 -0.98 9.47
CA LYS A 5 -12.15 -0.12 8.33
C LYS A 5 -11.56 1.23 8.79
N ILE A 6 -12.23 1.87 9.75
CA ILE A 6 -11.77 3.14 10.33
C ILE A 6 -10.48 2.94 11.14
N GLY A 7 -10.37 1.82 11.87
CA GLY A 7 -9.17 1.49 12.65
C GLY A 7 -7.94 1.30 11.77
N TRP A 8 -8.08 0.64 10.65
CA TRP A 8 -7.01 0.46 9.67
C TRP A 8 -6.58 1.80 9.05
N ALA A 9 -7.56 2.63 8.66
CA ALA A 9 -7.28 3.95 8.09
C ALA A 9 -6.59 4.88 9.10
N LYS A 10 -7.04 4.88 10.35
CA LYS A 10 -6.39 5.65 11.42
C LYS A 10 -4.96 5.19 11.69
N ALA A 11 -4.74 3.88 11.72
CA ALA A 11 -3.41 3.32 11.93
C ALA A 11 -2.45 3.71 10.81
N LEU A 12 -2.88 3.65 9.56
CA LEU A 12 -2.07 4.09 8.42
C LEU A 12 -1.76 5.58 8.48
N ARG A 13 -2.75 6.40 8.79
CA ARG A 13 -2.56 7.85 8.94
C ARG A 13 -1.55 8.18 10.03
N GLU A 14 -1.65 7.52 11.17
CA GLU A 14 -0.73 7.69 12.30
C GLU A 14 0.69 7.23 11.94
N LEU A 15 0.81 6.09 11.27
CA LEU A 15 2.08 5.59 10.75
C LEU A 15 2.77 6.63 9.86
N VAL A 16 2.06 7.16 8.87
CA VAL A 16 2.60 8.16 7.93
C VAL A 16 3.01 9.42 8.69
N SER A 17 2.21 9.88 9.64
CA SER A 17 2.52 11.06 10.47
C SER A 17 3.80 10.87 11.27
N LEU A 18 3.98 9.71 11.90
CA LEU A 18 5.17 9.39 12.68
C LEU A 18 6.41 9.21 11.80
N LEU A 19 6.28 8.55 10.67
CA LEU A 19 7.38 8.42 9.70
C LEU A 19 7.83 9.78 9.15
N PHE A 20 6.89 10.68 8.90
CA PHE A 20 7.19 12.05 8.49
C PHE A 20 8.01 12.80 9.52
N GLN A 21 7.79 12.53 10.82
CA GLN A 21 8.55 13.08 11.95
C GLN A 21 9.87 12.34 12.21
N GLY A 22 10.20 11.32 11.45
CA GLY A 22 11.42 10.52 11.61
C GLY A 22 11.31 9.42 12.67
N MET A 23 10.12 9.11 13.16
CA MET A 23 9.88 8.06 14.14
C MET A 23 9.33 6.80 13.49
N ILE A 24 9.76 5.63 13.97
CA ILE A 24 9.24 4.31 13.52
C ILE A 24 8.37 3.76 14.65
N PRO A 25 7.03 3.70 14.47
CA PRO A 25 6.15 3.16 15.49
C PRO A 25 6.19 1.64 15.53
N GLN A 26 5.95 1.08 16.71
CA GLN A 26 5.58 -0.33 16.86
C GLN A 26 4.07 -0.46 16.72
N VAL A 27 3.62 -1.38 15.88
CA VAL A 27 2.21 -1.61 15.63
C VAL A 27 1.77 -2.90 16.30
N ASP A 28 0.72 -2.83 17.11
CA ASP A 28 0.10 -3.99 17.73
C ASP A 28 -1.05 -4.50 16.85
N TYR A 29 -0.85 -5.67 16.26
CA TYR A 29 -1.81 -6.35 15.38
C TYR A 29 -2.68 -7.37 16.11
N SER A 30 -2.54 -7.52 17.42
CA SER A 30 -3.19 -8.59 18.21
C SER A 30 -4.72 -8.57 18.13
N ARG A 31 -5.32 -7.41 17.84
CA ARG A 31 -6.78 -7.25 17.70
C ARG A 31 -7.30 -7.52 16.29
N ILE A 32 -6.41 -7.75 15.33
CA ILE A 32 -6.83 -8.07 13.96
C ILE A 32 -7.28 -9.53 13.92
N ARG A 33 -8.45 -9.76 13.34
CA ARG A 33 -8.99 -11.13 13.21
C ARG A 33 -8.04 -11.99 12.37
N PRO A 34 -7.93 -13.30 12.69
CA PRO A 34 -7.05 -14.19 11.96
C PRO A 34 -7.50 -14.40 10.52
N ALA A 35 -6.56 -14.82 9.67
CA ALA A 35 -6.87 -15.20 8.29
C ALA A 35 -7.93 -16.31 8.26
N GLY A 36 -8.87 -16.21 7.32
CA GLY A 36 -9.96 -17.17 7.16
C GLY A 36 -11.19 -16.87 8.01
N ALA A 37 -11.16 -15.94 8.95
CA ALA A 37 -12.32 -15.54 9.73
C ALA A 37 -13.42 -14.95 8.82
N ARG A 38 -14.69 -15.22 9.16
CA ARG A 38 -15.82 -14.77 8.35
C ARG A 38 -16.00 -13.25 8.43
N LEU A 39 -16.17 -12.61 7.29
CA LEU A 39 -16.51 -11.19 7.23
C LEU A 39 -18.01 -10.98 7.40
N LYS A 40 -18.39 -10.03 8.26
CA LYS A 40 -19.80 -9.79 8.59
C LYS A 40 -20.55 -8.99 7.51
N THR A 41 -19.88 -8.07 6.85
CA THR A 41 -20.52 -7.04 6.01
C THR A 41 -20.51 -7.36 4.53
N PHE A 42 -19.40 -7.90 4.00
CA PHE A 42 -19.19 -8.07 2.56
C PHE A 42 -19.15 -9.55 2.10
N GLY A 43 -19.39 -10.49 3.01
CA GLY A 43 -19.13 -11.88 2.73
C GLY A 43 -17.63 -12.17 2.51
N GLY A 44 -17.27 -13.44 2.40
CA GLY A 44 -15.90 -13.88 2.23
C GLY A 44 -15.12 -14.00 3.53
N ARG A 45 -13.82 -14.15 3.40
CA ARG A 45 -12.91 -14.44 4.51
C ARG A 45 -11.92 -13.30 4.75
N ALA A 46 -11.51 -13.13 6.00
CA ALA A 46 -10.50 -12.16 6.38
C ALA A 46 -9.11 -12.56 5.88
N SER A 47 -8.28 -11.57 5.57
CA SER A 47 -6.89 -11.75 5.15
C SER A 47 -5.91 -11.97 6.31
N GLY A 48 -6.34 -11.66 7.54
CA GLY A 48 -5.48 -11.66 8.72
C GLY A 48 -4.58 -10.41 8.80
N PRO A 49 -3.66 -10.37 9.78
CA PRO A 49 -2.77 -9.24 9.97
C PRO A 49 -1.61 -9.16 8.99
N ASP A 50 -1.19 -10.27 8.37
CA ASP A 50 0.02 -10.33 7.55
C ASP A 50 0.06 -9.35 6.38
N PRO A 51 -1.02 -9.15 5.58
CA PRO A 51 -0.99 -8.17 4.50
C PRO A 51 -0.82 -6.74 5.02
N LEU A 52 -1.38 -6.44 6.18
CA LEU A 52 -1.26 -5.13 6.81
C LEU A 52 0.16 -4.89 7.35
N GLU A 53 0.75 -5.91 7.96
CA GLU A 53 2.14 -5.85 8.43
C GLU A 53 3.10 -5.62 7.27
N ARG A 54 2.90 -6.32 6.15
CA ARG A 54 3.67 -6.09 4.92
C ARG A 54 3.51 -4.68 4.38
N LEU A 55 2.28 -4.17 4.33
CA LEU A 55 1.99 -2.81 3.90
C LEU A 55 2.77 -1.78 4.74
N PHE A 56 2.68 -1.89 6.05
CA PHE A 56 3.36 -0.99 6.97
C PHE A 56 4.89 -1.09 6.85
N GLY A 57 5.41 -2.29 6.63
CA GLY A 57 6.83 -2.51 6.33
C GLY A 57 7.29 -1.78 5.06
N HIS A 58 6.47 -1.77 4.01
CA HIS A 58 6.77 -1.03 2.77
C HIS A 58 6.76 0.49 3.00
N TYR A 59 5.81 1.01 3.77
CA TYR A 59 5.80 2.42 4.15
C TYR A 59 7.06 2.82 4.92
N ILE A 60 7.43 2.06 5.93
CA ILE A 60 8.63 2.31 6.73
C ILE A 60 9.87 2.33 5.84
N ARG A 61 10.04 1.34 4.99
CA ARG A 61 11.17 1.21 4.06
C ARG A 61 11.25 2.38 3.09
N THR A 62 10.13 2.75 2.50
CA THR A 62 10.05 3.86 1.54
C THR A 62 10.44 5.18 2.20
N PHE A 63 9.94 5.46 3.40
CA PHE A 63 10.29 6.67 4.14
C PHE A 63 11.74 6.67 4.60
N GLN A 64 12.29 5.54 5.00
CA GLN A 64 13.71 5.44 5.35
C GLN A 64 14.62 5.71 4.15
N ASN A 65 14.27 5.19 2.97
CA ASN A 65 15.02 5.43 1.73
C ASN A 65 14.92 6.88 1.26
N ALA A 66 13.84 7.57 1.62
CA ALA A 66 13.60 8.97 1.28
C ALA A 66 14.09 9.95 2.37
N LYS A 67 14.86 9.48 3.35
CA LYS A 67 15.35 10.32 4.44
C LYS A 67 16.09 11.54 3.90
N GLY A 68 15.68 12.73 4.38
CA GLY A 68 16.27 14.01 3.98
C GLY A 68 15.76 14.60 2.65
N ARG A 69 14.78 13.95 2.00
CA ARG A 69 14.15 14.45 0.77
C ARG A 69 12.65 14.18 0.76
N ARG A 70 11.96 14.77 -0.20
CA ARG A 70 10.54 14.42 -0.46
C ARG A 70 10.44 13.09 -1.20
N LEU A 71 9.30 12.41 -1.02
CA LEU A 71 8.96 11.26 -1.85
C LEU A 71 8.83 11.69 -3.32
N ASN A 72 9.34 10.88 -4.23
CA ASN A 72 9.13 11.10 -5.66
C ASN A 72 7.80 10.50 -6.13
N SER A 73 7.41 10.79 -7.38
CA SER A 73 6.14 10.33 -7.94
C SER A 73 6.00 8.80 -7.96
N LEU A 74 7.09 8.10 -8.27
CA LEU A 74 7.07 6.64 -8.33
C LEU A 74 6.93 6.01 -6.94
N GLU A 75 7.59 6.56 -5.94
CA GLU A 75 7.44 6.10 -4.55
C GLU A 75 6.01 6.29 -4.05
N CYS A 76 5.39 7.44 -4.33
CA CYS A 76 3.99 7.67 -4.00
C CYS A 76 3.06 6.69 -4.71
N HIS A 77 3.29 6.44 -5.99
CA HIS A 77 2.55 5.48 -6.79
C HIS A 77 2.65 4.06 -6.19
N ASP A 78 3.85 3.63 -5.86
CA ASP A 78 4.08 2.30 -5.28
C ASP A 78 3.38 2.13 -3.92
N LEU A 79 3.38 3.16 -3.08
CA LEU A 79 2.66 3.14 -1.80
C LEU A 79 1.15 2.97 -2.01
N MET A 80 0.58 3.64 -3.01
CA MET A 80 -0.84 3.47 -3.34
C MET A 80 -1.14 2.06 -3.85
N CYS A 81 -0.27 1.52 -4.69
CA CYS A 81 -0.38 0.13 -5.15
C CYS A 81 -0.33 -0.87 -3.98
N TRP A 82 0.56 -0.67 -3.01
CA TRP A 82 0.64 -1.51 -1.81
C TRP A 82 -0.63 -1.42 -0.96
N ASN A 83 -1.27 -0.24 -0.88
CA ASN A 83 -2.57 -0.11 -0.22
C ASN A 83 -3.61 -1.01 -0.89
N GLY A 84 -3.67 -0.99 -2.21
CA GLY A 84 -4.59 -1.84 -2.97
C GLY A 84 -4.30 -3.33 -2.78
N GLU A 85 -3.03 -3.72 -2.77
CA GLU A 85 -2.64 -5.11 -2.59
C GLU A 85 -3.01 -5.66 -1.21
N SER A 86 -2.98 -4.83 -0.17
CA SER A 86 -3.33 -5.24 1.19
C SER A 86 -4.77 -5.74 1.32
N VAL A 87 -5.66 -5.40 0.39
CA VAL A 87 -7.07 -5.83 0.38
C VAL A 87 -7.35 -6.96 -0.61
N VAL A 88 -6.33 -7.51 -1.26
CA VAL A 88 -6.46 -8.71 -2.09
C VAL A 88 -6.56 -9.94 -1.20
N VAL A 89 -7.60 -10.74 -1.37
CA VAL A 89 -7.83 -11.95 -0.58
C VAL A 89 -8.19 -13.11 -1.51
N GLY A 90 -7.45 -14.22 -1.38
CA GLY A 90 -7.71 -15.42 -2.17
C GLY A 90 -7.63 -15.21 -3.68
N GLY A 91 -6.75 -14.33 -4.14
CA GLY A 91 -6.60 -13.97 -5.55
C GLY A 91 -7.67 -13.01 -6.08
N VAL A 92 -8.64 -12.63 -5.26
CA VAL A 92 -9.70 -11.68 -5.64
C VAL A 92 -9.27 -10.27 -5.30
N ARG A 93 -9.20 -9.40 -6.31
CA ARG A 93 -8.93 -7.98 -6.13
C ARG A 93 -10.19 -7.27 -5.64
N ARG A 94 -10.08 -6.56 -4.53
CA ARG A 94 -11.15 -5.73 -3.96
C ARG A 94 -10.86 -4.24 -4.11
N ALA A 95 -9.78 -3.90 -4.77
CA ALA A 95 -9.38 -2.54 -5.10
C ALA A 95 -8.77 -2.51 -6.49
N ALA A 96 -8.91 -1.36 -7.14
CA ALA A 96 -8.25 -1.03 -8.39
C ALA A 96 -7.90 0.45 -8.35
N GLU A 97 -6.84 0.83 -9.07
CA GLU A 97 -6.45 2.22 -9.13
C GLU A 97 -6.11 2.61 -10.57
N ILE A 98 -6.33 3.89 -10.87
CA ILE A 98 -5.88 4.52 -12.09
C ILE A 98 -4.85 5.57 -11.69
N SER A 99 -3.64 5.44 -12.21
CA SER A 99 -2.57 6.40 -11.99
C SER A 99 -2.45 7.32 -13.20
N LEU A 100 -2.65 8.61 -12.97
CA LEU A 100 -2.48 9.63 -13.99
C LEU A 100 -1.18 10.39 -13.73
N SER A 101 -0.36 10.55 -14.75
CA SER A 101 0.90 11.27 -14.66
C SER A 101 1.11 12.21 -15.84
N ASN A 102 2.00 13.18 -15.67
CA ASN A 102 2.41 14.04 -16.78
C ASN A 102 3.29 13.26 -17.75
N LEU A 103 3.20 13.60 -19.03
CA LEU A 103 4.03 13.00 -20.08
C LEU A 103 5.53 13.19 -19.81
N THR A 104 5.90 14.26 -19.12
CA THR A 104 7.28 14.60 -18.77
C THR A 104 7.81 13.87 -17.51
N ASP A 105 6.96 13.13 -16.82
CA ASP A 105 7.39 12.36 -15.64
C ASP A 105 8.10 11.07 -16.07
N GLU A 106 9.42 11.13 -16.19
CA GLU A 106 10.24 10.01 -16.63
C GLU A 106 10.15 8.79 -15.70
N ARG A 107 10.01 9.00 -14.38
CA ARG A 107 9.86 7.90 -13.43
C ARG A 107 8.57 7.13 -13.68
N MET A 108 7.46 7.84 -13.89
CA MET A 108 6.17 7.21 -14.15
C MET A 108 6.11 6.56 -15.54
N ARG A 109 6.77 7.15 -16.55
CA ARG A 109 6.88 6.54 -17.89
C ARG A 109 7.53 5.17 -17.86
N HIS A 110 8.50 4.98 -16.98
CA HIS A 110 9.25 3.72 -16.87
C HIS A 110 8.79 2.82 -15.72
N ALA A 111 7.69 3.16 -15.04
CA ALA A 111 7.18 2.37 -13.91
C ALA A 111 6.91 0.90 -14.25
N LYS A 112 6.49 0.63 -15.48
CA LYS A 112 6.18 -0.72 -15.98
C LYS A 112 7.06 -1.09 -17.18
N THR A 113 8.35 -0.85 -17.08
CA THR A 113 9.34 -1.28 -18.08
C THR A 113 10.17 -2.44 -17.55
N GLY A 114 10.80 -3.20 -18.47
CA GLY A 114 11.60 -4.36 -18.11
C GLY A 114 10.77 -5.45 -17.43
N GLN A 115 11.36 -6.12 -16.47
CA GLN A 115 10.71 -7.20 -15.71
C GLN A 115 10.04 -6.71 -14.43
N TRP A 116 9.29 -5.60 -14.53
CA TRP A 116 8.63 -4.97 -13.37
C TRP A 116 7.71 -5.93 -12.60
N TRP A 117 7.09 -6.90 -13.27
CA TRP A 117 6.19 -7.87 -12.64
C TRP A 117 6.91 -8.83 -11.69
N ILE A 118 8.22 -8.96 -11.77
CA ILE A 118 9.03 -9.75 -10.84
C ILE A 118 9.43 -8.90 -9.64
N GLU A 119 9.94 -7.69 -9.88
CA GLU A 119 10.53 -6.82 -8.86
C GLU A 119 9.48 -5.96 -8.15
N ASN A 120 8.41 -5.57 -8.85
CA ASN A 120 7.40 -4.63 -8.40
C ASN A 120 5.98 -5.11 -8.72
N GLN A 121 5.62 -6.27 -8.23
CA GLN A 121 4.34 -6.94 -8.50
C GLN A 121 3.12 -6.08 -8.13
N GLN A 122 3.23 -5.22 -7.10
CA GLN A 122 2.16 -4.33 -6.66
C GLN A 122 1.68 -3.39 -7.78
N ARG A 123 2.55 -3.05 -8.74
CA ARG A 123 2.18 -2.18 -9.87
C ARG A 123 1.14 -2.77 -10.80
N ALA A 124 0.88 -4.08 -10.71
CA ALA A 124 -0.20 -4.73 -11.43
C ALA A 124 -1.59 -4.26 -11.01
N LEU A 125 -1.73 -3.65 -9.82
CA LEU A 125 -3.00 -3.12 -9.33
C LEU A 125 -3.39 -1.79 -9.99
N SER A 126 -2.43 -1.06 -10.56
CA SER A 126 -2.72 0.22 -11.18
C SER A 126 -2.81 0.11 -12.71
N ASN A 127 -3.73 0.87 -13.27
CA ASN A 127 -3.76 1.20 -14.68
C ASN A 127 -3.09 2.56 -14.85
N ASN A 128 -1.95 2.58 -15.55
CA ASN A 128 -1.15 3.80 -15.71
C ASN A 128 -1.50 4.50 -17.01
N SER A 129 -1.82 5.77 -16.91
CA SER A 129 -2.15 6.63 -18.06
C SER A 129 -1.41 7.95 -17.96
N VAL A 130 -1.25 8.63 -19.08
CA VAL A 130 -0.62 9.95 -19.14
C VAL A 130 -1.63 11.01 -19.54
N CYS A 131 -1.48 12.20 -18.98
CA CYS A 131 -2.20 13.39 -19.40
C CYS A 131 -1.34 14.20 -20.38
N TYR A 132 -1.96 14.60 -21.47
CA TYR A 132 -1.36 15.47 -22.46
C TYR A 132 -1.67 16.93 -22.14
#